data_14b9526cfe32e443c77fd42cc7010df7
#
_entry.id   14b9526cfe32e443c77fd42cc7010df7
#
_cell.length_a   1.000
_cell.length_b   1.000
_cell.length_c   1.000
_cell.angle_alpha   90.00
_cell.angle_beta   90.00
_cell.angle_gamma   90.00
#
_symmetry.space_group_name_H-M   'P 1'
#
loop_
_entity.id
_entity.type
_entity.pdbx_description
1 polymer ?
#
loop_
_entity_poly.entity_id
_entity_poly.type
_entity_poly.pdbx_seq_one_letter_code
_entity_poly.pdbx_strand_id
1 'polypeptide(L)' 'GDESQEATTTEGKPLKEYVESFEKMLIDNTMRRHKGSIAAVMDELCLPRRTLNEKMAKYGLQRQDYL' A
#
# COMPACT_ATOMS: atom_id res chain seq x y z
N GLY A 1 16.42 7.30 -13.91
CA GLY A 1 16.10 6.87 -13.77
C GLY A 1 16.01 6.56 -13.78
N ASP A 2 15.99 6.54 -13.55
CA ASP A 2 15.69 6.14 -13.50
C ASP A 2 15.25 5.53 -13.65
N GLU A 3 15.16 5.28 -13.76
CA GLU A 3 14.70 4.66 -13.93
C GLU A 3 14.42 3.99 -14.56
N SER A 4 14.41 3.72 -14.87
CA SER A 4 14.22 3.13 -15.43
C SER A 4 14.18 2.30 -15.82
N GLN A 5 14.05 1.73 -15.80
CA GLN A 5 14.05 0.97 -16.10
C GLN A 5 13.78 0.08 -16.30
N GLU A 6 13.50 -0.44 -16.33
CA GLU A 6 13.30 -1.26 -16.51
C GLU A 6 12.75 -1.90 -16.97
N ALA A 7 12.73 -2.20 -17.07
CA ALA A 7 12.03 -2.72 -17.74
C ALA A 7 11.63 -4.01 -18.01
N THR A 8 11.75 -4.71 -17.65
CA THR A 8 11.43 -5.93 -17.74
C THR A 8 10.07 -6.17 -17.47
N THR A 9 9.24 -5.84 -18.19
CA THR A 9 7.98 -5.97 -17.88
C THR A 9 7.38 -7.10 -18.48
N THR A 10 6.71 -7.89 -17.82
CA THR A 10 6.11 -9.01 -18.36
C THR A 10 4.79 -8.69 -18.90
N GLU A 11 4.04 -7.88 -18.35
CA GLU A 11 2.71 -7.56 -18.83
C GLU A 11 2.60 -6.16 -19.40
N GLY A 12 3.71 -5.60 -19.75
CA GLY A 12 3.70 -4.25 -20.24
C GLY A 12 3.62 -3.17 -19.19
N LYS A 13 3.67 -3.54 -17.92
CA LYS A 13 3.62 -2.57 -16.85
C LYS A 13 4.98 -2.38 -16.22
N PRO A 14 5.33 -1.18 -15.82
CA PRO A 14 6.59 -0.96 -15.11
C PRO A 14 6.56 -1.62 -13.73
N LEU A 15 7.73 -1.95 -13.27
CA LEU A 15 7.87 -2.59 -11.96
C LEU A 15 7.16 -1.80 -10.87
N LYS A 16 7.25 -0.50 -10.93
CA LYS A 16 6.63 0.37 -9.95
C LYS A 16 5.14 0.08 -9.78
N GLU A 17 4.44 -0.17 -10.88
CA GLU A 17 3.01 -0.42 -10.80
C GLU A 17 2.70 -1.75 -10.12
N TYR A 18 3.52 -2.74 -10.35
CA TYR A 18 3.35 -4.02 -9.66
C TYR A 18 3.56 -3.87 -8.16
N VAL A 19 4.61 -3.13 -7.79
CA VAL A 19 4.91 -2.88 -6.39
C VAL A 19 3.77 -2.12 -5.73
N GLU A 20 3.25 -1.12 -6.40
CA GLU A 20 2.16 -0.33 -5.84
C GLU A 20 0.88 -1.14 -5.70
N SER A 21 0.60 -2.00 -6.66
CA SER A 21 -0.56 -2.87 -6.59
C SER A 21 -0.46 -3.82 -5.41
N PHE A 22 0.71 -4.40 -5.21
CA PHE A 22 0.95 -5.29 -4.09
C PHE A 22 0.83 -4.54 -2.77
N GLU A 23 1.40 -3.35 -2.71
CA GLU A 23 1.38 -2.54 -1.51
C GLU A 23 -0.06 -2.18 -1.13
N LYS A 24 -0.85 -1.77 -2.12
CA LYS A 24 -2.26 -1.46 -1.89
C LYS A 24 -3.00 -2.67 -1.33
N MET A 25 -2.79 -3.83 -1.95
CA MET A 25 -3.45 -5.05 -1.51
C MET A 25 -3.05 -5.40 -0.08
N LEU A 26 -1.77 -5.27 0.22
CA LEU A 26 -1.27 -5.60 1.54
C LEU A 26 -1.87 -4.69 2.61
N ILE A 27 -1.90 -3.39 2.36
CA ILE A 27 -2.47 -2.45 3.30
C ILE A 27 -3.97 -2.71 3.46
N ASP A 28 -4.67 -2.93 2.35
CA ASP A 28 -6.09 -3.21 2.38
C ASP A 28 -6.41 -4.44 3.22
N ASN A 29 -5.70 -5.54 2.97
CA ASN A 29 -5.93 -6.77 3.72
C ASN A 29 -5.60 -6.61 5.20
N THR A 30 -4.53 -5.88 5.51
CA THR A 30 -4.13 -5.66 6.89
C THR A 30 -5.17 -4.81 7.62
N MET A 31 -5.68 -3.78 6.95
CA MET A 31 -6.73 -2.94 7.52
C MET A 31 -7.99 -3.77 7.81
N ARG A 32 -8.34 -4.66 6.89
CA ARG A 32 -9.52 -5.53 7.10
C ARG A 32 -9.33 -6.44 8.29
N ARG A 33 -8.16 -7.04 8.42
CA ARG A 33 -7.89 -7.95 9.54
C ARG A 33 -7.96 -7.23 10.88
N HIS A 34 -7.54 -5.98 10.91
CA HIS A 34 -7.55 -5.20 12.15
C HIS A 34 -8.75 -4.29 12.28
N LYS A 35 -9.72 -4.44 11.37
CA LYS A 35 -10.98 -3.69 11.42
C LYS A 35 -10.78 -2.18 11.52
N GLY A 36 -9.83 -1.68 10.75
CA GLY A 36 -9.58 -0.24 10.70
C GLY A 36 -8.71 0.31 11.79
N SER A 37 -8.08 -0.54 12.60
CA SER A 37 -7.21 -0.06 13.66
C SER A 37 -5.88 0.40 13.08
N ILE A 38 -5.71 1.70 12.98
CA ILE A 38 -4.48 2.28 12.43
C ILE A 38 -3.25 1.87 13.24
N ALA A 39 -3.38 1.89 14.56
CA ALA A 39 -2.26 1.52 15.42
C ALA A 39 -1.78 0.09 15.17
N ALA A 40 -2.73 -0.84 15.02
CA ALA A 40 -2.38 -2.23 14.77
C ALA A 40 -1.73 -2.41 13.40
N VAL A 41 -2.23 -1.70 12.39
CA VAL A 41 -1.66 -1.76 11.05
C VAL A 41 -0.24 -1.19 11.03
N MET A 42 -0.02 -0.08 11.72
CA MET A 42 1.29 0.52 11.83
C MET A 42 2.28 -0.47 12.43
N ASP A 43 1.85 -1.15 13.46
CA ASP A 43 2.71 -2.11 14.15
C ASP A 43 3.02 -3.31 13.25
N GLU A 44 2.04 -3.84 12.61
CA GLU A 44 2.24 -5.02 11.76
C GLU A 44 3.11 -4.70 10.54
N LEU A 45 2.88 -3.58 9.89
CA LEU A 45 3.61 -3.21 8.68
C LEU A 45 4.87 -2.40 8.98
N CYS A 46 5.13 -2.11 10.23
CA CYS A 46 6.30 -1.33 10.65
C CYS A 46 6.38 0.01 9.92
N LEU A 47 5.24 0.68 9.83
CA LEU A 47 5.16 1.97 9.16
C LEU A 47 4.82 3.08 10.15
N PRO A 48 5.46 4.26 10.02
CA PRO A 48 5.03 5.41 10.80
C PRO A 48 3.62 5.81 10.38
N ARG A 49 2.89 6.42 11.29
CA ARG A 49 1.52 6.83 11.02
C ARG A 49 1.42 7.73 9.79
N ARG A 50 2.35 8.67 9.68
CA ARG A 50 2.35 9.60 8.55
C ARG A 50 2.48 8.86 7.23
N THR A 51 3.41 7.91 7.17
CA THR A 51 3.63 7.15 5.95
C THR A 51 2.41 6.31 5.61
N LEU A 52 1.81 5.68 6.62
CA LEU A 52 0.62 4.88 6.39
C LEU A 52 -0.53 5.74 5.86
N ASN A 53 -0.74 6.91 6.47
CA ASN A 53 -1.79 7.81 6.00
C ASN A 53 -1.55 8.27 4.58
N GLU A 54 -0.31 8.58 4.24
CA GLU A 54 0.03 9.00 2.89
C GLU A 54 -0.26 7.90 1.87
N LYS A 55 0.09 6.68 2.20
CA LYS A 55 -0.16 5.55 1.31
C LYS A 55 -1.65 5.28 1.17
N MET A 56 -2.38 5.36 2.25
CA MET A 56 -3.82 5.15 2.20
C MET A 56 -4.49 6.21 1.32
N ALA A 57 -4.07 7.46 1.45
CA ALA A 57 -4.59 8.52 0.62
C ALA A 57 -4.26 8.29 -0.85
N LYS A 58 -3.03 7.86 -1.11
CA LYS A 58 -2.58 7.60 -2.46
C LYS A 58 -3.41 6.51 -3.14
N TYR A 59 -3.77 5.48 -2.38
CA TYR A 59 -4.51 4.35 -2.93
C TYR A 59 -6.03 4.45 -2.74
N GLY A 60 -6.49 5.55 -2.16
CA GLY A 60 -7.92 5.73 -1.95
C GLY A 60 -8.52 4.85 -0.87
N LEU A 61 -7.71 4.43 0.09
CA LEU A 61 -8.19 3.58 1.17
C LEU A 61 -8.59 4.47 2.35
N GLN A 62 -9.75 4.20 2.92
CA GLN A 62 -10.24 5.00 4.03
C GLN A 62 -10.52 4.11 5.21
N ARG A 63 -10.08 4.56 6.39
CA ARG A 63 -10.25 3.79 7.61
C ARG A 63 -11.71 3.42 7.85
N GLN A 64 -12.61 4.35 7.59
CA GLN A 64 -14.03 4.13 7.87
C GLN A 64 -14.62 2.98 7.04
N ASP A 65 -13.99 2.61 5.95
CA ASP A 65 -14.47 1.51 5.14
C ASP A 65 -14.21 0.16 5.78
N TYR A 66 -13.42 0.12 6.83
CA TYR A 66 -13.06 -1.13 7.50
C TYR A 66 -13.66 -1.27 8.90
N LEU A 67 -14.37 -0.27 9.35
CA LEU A 67 -14.96 -0.29 10.70
C LEU A 67 -16.19 -1.18 10.78
#